data_0af0e05a5876b7f0df8c2007a1a304b6
#
_entry.id   0af0e05a5876b7f0df8c2007a1a304b6
#
_cell.length_a   1.000
_cell.length_b   1.000
_cell.length_c   1.000
_cell.angle_alpha   90.00
_cell.angle_beta   90.00
_cell.angle_gamma   90.00
#
_symmetry.space_group_name_H-M   'P 1'
#
loop_
_entity.id
_entity.type
_entity.pdbx_description
1 polymer ?
#
loop_
_entity_poly.entity_id
_entity_poly.type
_entity_poly.pdbx_seq_one_letter_code
_entity_poly.pdbx_strand_id
1 'polypeptide(L)'
;LLVGWSMGGAIVMQVLDRSDLAGLVTGVVLDAPVLDWANVLDFHARRNHLPPALSALARTMMGRTWGRHLVGIHDVLDVAATDWVRRSAELQHPMLIIHSAEDEFVPVGPSRRLAQARPDLVTFEEWQVARHCKEWNVDPVRWANVVGAFVSR
;
A
#
# COMPACT_ATOMS: atom_id res chain seq x y z
N LEU A 1 11.44 13.66 -3.51
CA LEU A 1 10.64 12.55 -4.02
C LEU A 1 10.94 11.27 -3.24
N LEU A 2 9.92 10.51 -2.88
CA LEU A 2 10.05 9.16 -2.34
C LEU A 2 9.50 8.14 -3.33
N VAL A 3 10.14 6.98 -3.40
CA VAL A 3 9.71 5.85 -4.24
C VAL A 3 9.64 4.60 -3.39
N GLY A 4 8.55 3.87 -3.48
CA GLY A 4 8.36 2.62 -2.76
C GLY A 4 7.55 1.60 -3.56
N TRP A 5 7.91 0.32 -3.43
CA TRP A 5 7.14 -0.76 -4.05
C TRP A 5 6.75 -1.80 -3.01
N SER A 6 5.62 -2.44 -3.19
CA SER A 6 5.12 -3.50 -2.32
C SER A 6 5.10 -3.04 -0.84
N MET A 7 5.74 -3.78 0.06
CA MET A 7 5.96 -3.41 1.46
C MET A 7 6.73 -2.08 1.61
N GLY A 8 7.66 -1.77 0.68
CA GLY A 8 8.36 -0.49 0.66
C GLY A 8 7.40 0.69 0.50
N GLY A 9 6.29 0.52 -0.20
CA GLY A 9 5.21 1.50 -0.25
C GLY A 9 4.59 1.76 1.13
N ALA A 10 4.35 0.71 1.93
CA ALA A 10 3.87 0.89 3.31
C ALA A 10 4.89 1.63 4.19
N ILE A 11 6.19 1.38 3.98
CA ILE A 11 7.27 2.11 4.70
C ILE A 11 7.26 3.58 4.30
N VAL A 12 7.15 3.90 3.03
CA VAL A 12 7.03 5.30 2.55
C VAL A 12 5.86 6.00 3.23
N MET A 13 4.70 5.37 3.31
CA MET A 13 3.54 5.93 3.99
C MET A 13 3.78 6.17 5.48
N GLN A 14 4.53 5.28 6.17
CA GLN A 14 4.93 5.50 7.56
C GLN A 14 5.94 6.64 7.72
N VAL A 15 6.83 6.84 6.74
CA VAL A 15 7.76 7.99 6.73
C VAL A 15 6.98 9.30 6.62
N LEU A 16 5.98 9.36 5.75
CA LEU A 16 5.13 10.56 5.60
C LEU A 16 4.32 10.88 6.87
N ASP A 17 3.91 9.83 7.60
CA ASP A 17 3.10 9.95 8.82
C ASP A 17 3.91 10.36 10.05
N ARG A 18 5.18 9.95 10.15
CA ARG A 18 5.93 9.98 11.40
C ARG A 18 7.22 10.79 11.35
N SER A 19 7.75 11.08 10.18
CA SER A 19 9.03 11.76 10.06
C SER A 19 8.87 13.27 10.10
N ASP A 20 9.70 13.93 10.89
CA ASP A 20 9.82 15.40 10.91
C ASP A 20 10.26 15.96 9.55
N LEU A 21 10.82 15.10 8.67
CA LEU A 21 11.25 15.47 7.33
C LEU A 21 10.14 15.27 6.27
N ALA A 22 8.96 14.81 6.66
CA ALA A 22 7.86 14.57 5.72
C ALA A 22 7.52 15.83 4.89
N GLY A 23 7.57 17.01 5.50
CA GLY A 23 7.34 18.29 4.81
C GLY A 23 8.32 18.62 3.69
N LEU A 24 9.46 17.93 3.58
CA LEU A 24 10.41 18.09 2.49
C LEU A 24 10.09 17.20 1.26
N VAL A 25 9.10 16.31 1.40
CA VAL A 25 8.71 15.40 0.32
C VAL A 25 7.80 16.15 -0.65
N THR A 26 8.25 16.28 -1.89
CA THR A 26 7.51 16.99 -2.95
C THR A 26 6.55 16.07 -3.73
N GLY A 27 6.74 14.76 -3.64
CA GLY A 27 5.88 13.78 -4.29
C GLY A 27 6.28 12.35 -3.98
N VAL A 28 5.40 11.41 -4.26
CA VAL A 28 5.54 9.99 -3.94
C VAL A 28 5.19 9.13 -5.15
N VAL A 29 6.02 8.15 -5.46
CA VAL A 29 5.72 7.12 -6.47
C VAL A 29 5.63 5.76 -5.76
N LEU A 30 4.50 5.11 -5.90
CA LEU A 30 4.21 3.81 -5.28
C LEU A 30 3.89 2.78 -6.36
N ASP A 31 4.63 1.67 -6.36
CA ASP A 31 4.43 0.56 -7.29
C ASP A 31 3.92 -0.66 -6.51
N ALA A 32 2.71 -1.12 -6.84
CA ALA A 32 2.00 -2.20 -6.14
C ALA A 32 2.03 -2.08 -4.60
N PRO A 33 1.70 -0.92 -4.01
CA PRO A 33 1.95 -0.65 -2.60
C PRO A 33 0.99 -1.41 -1.66
N VAL A 34 1.50 -1.80 -0.48
CA VAL A 34 0.65 -2.22 0.63
C VAL A 34 0.07 -0.98 1.32
N LEU A 35 -1.20 -0.69 1.06
CA LEU A 35 -1.93 0.46 1.62
C LEU A 35 -2.91 0.07 2.73
N ASP A 36 -3.15 -1.22 2.93
CA ASP A 36 -4.06 -1.79 3.92
C ASP A 36 -3.61 -3.21 4.25
N TRP A 37 -2.90 -3.36 5.37
CA TRP A 37 -2.40 -4.67 5.80
C TRP A 37 -3.52 -5.65 6.14
N ALA A 38 -4.65 -5.18 6.67
CA ALA A 38 -5.78 -6.05 6.96
C ALA A 38 -6.33 -6.68 5.68
N ASN A 39 -6.40 -5.87 4.61
CA ASN A 39 -6.85 -6.35 3.30
C ASN A 39 -5.90 -7.39 2.70
N VAL A 40 -4.58 -7.19 2.83
CA VAL A 40 -3.57 -8.16 2.37
C VAL A 40 -3.70 -9.48 3.14
N LEU A 41 -3.83 -9.44 4.47
CA LEU A 41 -4.01 -10.63 5.29
C LEU A 41 -5.28 -11.40 4.92
N ASP A 42 -6.39 -10.69 4.73
CA ASP A 42 -7.66 -11.29 4.33
C ASP A 42 -7.60 -11.87 2.91
N PHE A 43 -6.90 -11.20 2.00
CA PHE A 43 -6.68 -11.69 0.63
C PHE A 43 -5.92 -13.03 0.65
N HIS A 44 -4.81 -13.11 1.37
CA HIS A 44 -4.03 -14.34 1.47
C HIS A 44 -4.75 -15.45 2.23
N ALA A 45 -5.51 -15.11 3.28
CA ALA A 45 -6.33 -16.09 3.99
C ALA A 45 -7.35 -16.74 3.03
N ARG A 46 -8.09 -15.93 2.25
CA ARG A 46 -9.04 -16.44 1.25
C ARG A 46 -8.35 -17.27 0.17
N ARG A 47 -7.22 -16.80 -0.34
CA ARG A 47 -6.46 -17.51 -1.38
C ARG A 47 -5.95 -18.89 -0.92
N ASN A 48 -5.64 -19.00 0.36
CA ASN A 48 -5.21 -20.27 0.98
C ASN A 48 -6.36 -21.05 1.61
N HIS A 49 -7.61 -20.72 1.29
CA HIS A 49 -8.81 -21.39 1.81
C HIS A 49 -8.90 -21.40 3.35
N LEU A 50 -8.28 -20.43 4.04
CA LEU A 50 -8.36 -20.29 5.48
C LEU A 50 -9.68 -19.66 5.90
N PRO A 51 -10.27 -20.09 7.01
CA PRO A 51 -11.49 -19.46 7.54
C PRO A 51 -11.27 -17.97 7.83
N PRO A 52 -12.23 -17.08 7.49
CA PRO A 52 -12.11 -15.64 7.77
C PRO A 52 -11.84 -15.32 9.26
N ALA A 53 -12.33 -16.16 10.16
CA ALA A 53 -12.08 -16.02 11.60
C ALA A 53 -10.59 -16.10 11.95
N LEU A 54 -9.79 -16.82 11.16
CA LEU A 54 -8.35 -16.98 11.45
C LEU A 54 -7.58 -15.69 11.15
N SER A 55 -7.87 -14.99 10.04
CA SER A 55 -7.26 -13.68 9.76
C SER A 55 -7.68 -12.63 10.78
N ALA A 56 -8.95 -12.63 11.20
CA ALA A 56 -9.45 -11.76 12.26
C ALA A 56 -8.77 -12.05 13.60
N LEU A 57 -8.58 -13.32 13.95
CA LEU A 57 -7.84 -13.72 15.14
C LEU A 57 -6.38 -13.26 15.09
N ALA A 58 -5.70 -13.49 13.98
CA ALA A 58 -4.30 -13.06 13.79
C ALA A 58 -4.14 -11.54 13.96
N ARG A 59 -5.01 -10.74 13.34
CA ARG A 59 -5.02 -9.28 13.52
C ARG A 59 -5.26 -8.88 14.97
N THR A 60 -6.20 -9.55 15.64
CA THR A 60 -6.48 -9.30 17.06
C THR A 60 -5.27 -9.63 17.94
N MET A 61 -4.59 -10.74 17.68
CA MET A 61 -3.38 -11.12 18.41
C MET A 61 -2.24 -10.14 18.20
N MET A 62 -2.00 -9.70 16.97
CA MET A 62 -0.98 -8.68 16.67
C MET A 62 -1.28 -7.32 17.31
N GLY A 63 -2.55 -6.96 17.44
CA GLY A 63 -3.02 -5.71 18.03
C GLY A 63 -3.16 -5.74 19.57
N ARG A 64 -2.79 -6.82 20.25
CA ARG A 64 -2.96 -6.97 21.71
C ARG A 64 -1.65 -7.34 22.40
N THR A 65 -1.43 -6.75 23.57
CA THR A 65 -0.23 -7.00 24.38
C THR A 65 0.00 -8.48 24.71
N TRP A 66 -1.06 -9.23 24.99
CA TRP A 66 -0.97 -10.67 25.27
C TRP A 66 -0.68 -11.49 24.00
N GLY A 67 -1.26 -11.09 22.86
CA GLY A 67 -1.16 -11.83 21.61
C GLY A 67 0.22 -11.67 20.96
N ARG A 68 0.85 -10.49 21.09
CA ARG A 68 2.15 -10.22 20.48
C ARG A 68 3.22 -11.23 20.84
N HIS A 69 3.25 -11.69 22.07
CA HIS A 69 4.20 -12.71 22.54
C HIS A 69 3.99 -14.07 21.87
N LEU A 70 2.72 -14.42 21.56
CA LEU A 70 2.40 -15.68 20.90
C LEU A 70 2.78 -15.69 19.42
N VAL A 71 2.76 -14.52 18.77
CA VAL A 71 3.15 -14.35 17.35
C VAL A 71 4.61 -13.88 17.19
N GLY A 72 5.37 -13.72 18.28
CA GLY A 72 6.80 -13.44 18.26
C GLY A 72 7.17 -12.00 17.87
N ILE A 73 6.27 -11.03 18.11
CA ILE A 73 6.55 -9.61 17.84
C ILE A 73 6.83 -8.84 19.13
N HIS A 74 7.72 -7.85 19.06
CA HIS A 74 8.11 -7.07 20.25
C HIS A 74 7.07 -6.03 20.62
N ASP A 75 6.49 -5.34 19.62
CA ASP A 75 5.54 -4.25 19.82
C ASP A 75 4.15 -4.61 19.31
N VAL A 76 3.14 -3.96 19.87
CA VAL A 76 1.76 -4.07 19.39
C VAL A 76 1.67 -3.39 18.03
N LEU A 77 1.17 -4.12 17.03
CA LEU A 77 0.93 -3.57 15.70
C LEU A 77 -0.49 -3.03 15.59
N ASP A 78 -0.61 -1.72 15.42
CA ASP A 78 -1.87 -1.11 15.06
C ASP A 78 -2.11 -1.28 13.55
N VAL A 79 -2.75 -2.40 13.20
CA VAL A 79 -3.08 -2.72 11.80
C VAL A 79 -4.07 -1.70 11.23
N ALA A 80 -4.94 -1.11 12.06
CA ALA A 80 -5.90 -0.10 11.62
C ALA A 80 -5.21 1.22 11.23
N ALA A 81 -4.10 1.56 11.90
CA ALA A 81 -3.29 2.72 11.53
C ALA A 81 -2.62 2.59 10.16
N THR A 82 -2.57 1.38 9.60
CA THR A 82 -2.02 1.14 8.26
C THR A 82 -3.07 1.17 7.14
N ASP A 83 -4.33 1.40 7.45
CA ASP A 83 -5.41 1.54 6.47
C ASP A 83 -5.46 2.98 5.92
N TRP A 84 -4.67 3.22 4.89
CA TRP A 84 -4.57 4.54 4.24
C TRP A 84 -5.81 4.91 3.42
N VAL A 85 -6.66 3.96 3.11
CA VAL A 85 -7.96 4.25 2.48
C VAL A 85 -8.87 4.96 3.49
N ARG A 86 -8.94 4.45 4.72
CA ARG A 86 -9.69 5.10 5.81
C ARG A 86 -9.07 6.43 6.23
N ARG A 87 -7.74 6.50 6.22
CA ARG A 87 -6.95 7.70 6.58
C ARG A 87 -6.70 8.63 5.40
N SER A 88 -7.43 8.48 4.31
CA SER A 88 -7.22 9.25 3.07
C SER A 88 -7.26 10.78 3.27
N ALA A 89 -8.06 11.27 4.22
CA ALA A 89 -8.13 12.68 4.56
C ALA A 89 -6.82 13.25 5.15
N GLU A 90 -5.93 12.39 5.67
CA GLU A 90 -4.66 12.78 6.25
C GLU A 90 -3.55 12.95 5.21
N LEU A 91 -3.77 12.51 3.97
CA LEU A 91 -2.80 12.63 2.87
C LEU A 91 -2.60 14.10 2.48
N GLN A 92 -1.34 14.50 2.35
CA GLN A 92 -0.94 15.87 2.03
C GLN A 92 -0.04 15.95 0.78
N HIS A 93 0.54 14.83 0.34
CA HIS A 93 1.52 14.80 -0.73
C HIS A 93 0.93 14.27 -2.04
N PRO A 94 1.29 14.87 -3.20
CA PRO A 94 0.97 14.29 -4.50
C PRO A 94 1.54 12.88 -4.62
N MET A 95 0.74 11.94 -5.13
CA MET A 95 1.11 10.54 -5.28
C MET A 95 0.82 10.03 -6.68
N LEU A 96 1.75 9.27 -7.23
CA LEU A 96 1.51 8.37 -8.35
C LEU A 96 1.45 6.94 -7.80
N ILE A 97 0.35 6.27 -8.04
CA ILE A 97 0.21 4.84 -7.72
C ILE A 97 0.12 4.06 -9.02
N ILE A 98 1.04 3.13 -9.22
CA ILE A 98 1.08 2.17 -10.31
C ILE A 98 0.72 0.81 -9.71
N HIS A 99 -0.25 0.08 -10.31
CA HIS A 99 -0.65 -1.22 -9.75
C HIS A 99 -1.34 -2.08 -10.81
N SER A 100 -1.06 -3.38 -10.80
CA SER A 100 -1.71 -4.32 -11.70
C SER A 100 -3.03 -4.85 -11.15
N ALA A 101 -4.02 -5.01 -12.05
CA ALA A 101 -5.28 -5.67 -11.74
C ALA A 101 -5.10 -7.16 -11.37
N GLU A 102 -4.06 -7.80 -11.90
CA GLU A 102 -3.74 -9.22 -11.70
C GLU A 102 -2.62 -9.46 -10.65
N ASP A 103 -2.40 -8.49 -9.76
CA ASP A 103 -1.42 -8.67 -8.69
C ASP A 103 -1.86 -9.81 -7.74
N GLU A 104 -1.01 -10.84 -7.67
CA GLU A 104 -1.25 -12.04 -6.89
C GLU A 104 -0.79 -11.95 -5.42
N PHE A 105 -0.10 -10.87 -5.04
CA PHE A 105 0.42 -10.66 -3.68
C PHE A 105 -0.27 -9.51 -2.95
N VAL A 106 -0.42 -8.38 -3.61
CA VAL A 106 -1.08 -7.20 -3.03
C VAL A 106 -2.33 -6.88 -3.83
N PRO A 107 -3.52 -6.98 -3.24
CA PRO A 107 -4.76 -6.71 -3.97
C PRO A 107 -4.85 -5.24 -4.41
N VAL A 108 -5.18 -5.00 -5.66
CA VAL A 108 -5.31 -3.66 -6.26
C VAL A 108 -6.44 -2.81 -5.66
N GLY A 109 -7.39 -3.43 -4.98
CA GLY A 109 -8.59 -2.78 -4.44
C GLY A 109 -8.31 -1.55 -3.56
N PRO A 110 -7.39 -1.60 -2.59
CA PRO A 110 -7.01 -0.42 -1.80
C PRO A 110 -6.48 0.74 -2.65
N SER A 111 -5.66 0.48 -3.66
CA SER A 111 -5.13 1.52 -4.58
C SER A 111 -6.25 2.23 -5.34
N ARG A 112 -7.21 1.48 -5.89
CA ARG A 112 -8.40 2.04 -6.55
C ARG A 112 -9.21 2.92 -5.61
N ARG A 113 -9.50 2.42 -4.39
CA ARG A 113 -10.29 3.20 -3.42
C ARG A 113 -9.58 4.46 -2.95
N LEU A 114 -8.25 4.41 -2.75
CA LEU A 114 -7.48 5.59 -2.36
C LEU A 114 -7.50 6.66 -3.44
N ALA A 115 -7.33 6.27 -4.70
CA ALA A 115 -7.42 7.19 -5.83
C ALA A 115 -8.82 7.80 -5.99
N GLN A 116 -9.86 7.02 -5.74
CA GLN A 116 -11.25 7.52 -5.74
C GLN A 116 -11.52 8.49 -4.58
N ALA A 117 -10.93 8.23 -3.40
CA ALA A 117 -11.10 9.08 -2.23
C ALA A 117 -10.33 10.40 -2.32
N ARG A 118 -9.18 10.42 -3.02
CA ARG A 118 -8.30 11.58 -3.15
C ARG A 118 -7.84 11.82 -4.60
N PRO A 119 -8.79 12.08 -5.52
CA PRO A 119 -8.46 12.36 -6.92
C PRO A 119 -7.68 13.67 -7.10
N ASP A 120 -7.67 14.53 -6.07
CA ASP A 120 -6.88 15.77 -6.00
C ASP A 120 -5.38 15.52 -5.79
N LEU A 121 -5.01 14.44 -5.11
CA LEU A 121 -3.62 14.11 -4.78
C LEU A 121 -3.12 12.85 -5.48
N VAL A 122 -3.98 11.88 -5.78
CA VAL A 122 -3.57 10.56 -6.25
C VAL A 122 -3.82 10.41 -7.74
N THR A 123 -2.75 10.33 -8.52
CA THR A 123 -2.77 9.83 -9.90
C THR A 123 -2.65 8.31 -9.85
N PHE A 124 -3.61 7.59 -10.45
CA PHE A 124 -3.62 6.13 -10.45
C PHE A 124 -3.48 5.58 -11.85
N GLU A 125 -2.48 4.73 -12.04
CA GLU A 125 -2.18 4.06 -13.30
C GLU A 125 -2.32 2.54 -13.12
N GLU A 126 -3.35 2.00 -13.73
CA GLU A 126 -3.63 0.56 -13.67
C GLU A 126 -3.07 -0.19 -14.88
N TRP A 127 -2.31 -1.23 -14.61
CA TRP A 127 -1.94 -2.25 -15.60
C TRP A 127 -2.95 -3.39 -15.58
N GLN A 128 -3.37 -3.83 -16.76
CA GLN A 128 -4.34 -4.95 -16.85
C GLN A 128 -3.65 -6.29 -16.63
N VAL A 129 -2.44 -6.44 -17.16
CA VAL A 129 -1.69 -7.69 -17.12
C VAL A 129 -0.25 -7.39 -16.68
N ALA A 130 0.00 -7.53 -15.39
CA ALA A 130 1.33 -7.57 -14.81
C ALA A 130 1.26 -8.38 -13.51
N ARG A 131 2.32 -9.10 -13.19
CA ARG A 131 2.45 -9.72 -11.86
C ARG A 131 2.95 -8.66 -10.88
N HIS A 132 2.95 -9.00 -9.61
CA HIS A 132 3.37 -8.11 -8.54
C HIS A 132 4.70 -7.39 -8.82
N CYS A 133 4.68 -6.06 -8.83
CA CYS A 133 5.82 -5.18 -9.13
C CYS A 133 6.53 -5.53 -10.46
N LYS A 134 5.78 -5.92 -11.49
CA LYS A 134 6.30 -6.24 -12.83
C LYS A 134 5.80 -5.31 -13.93
N GLU A 135 5.17 -4.21 -13.57
CA GLU A 135 4.61 -3.24 -14.50
C GLU A 135 5.69 -2.69 -15.45
N TRP A 136 6.86 -2.35 -14.91
CA TRP A 136 8.02 -1.96 -15.72
C TRP A 136 8.49 -3.08 -16.67
N ASN A 137 8.45 -4.34 -16.23
CA ASN A 137 8.87 -5.46 -17.07
C ASN A 137 7.90 -5.71 -18.23
N VAL A 138 6.62 -5.43 -18.05
CA VAL A 138 5.58 -5.62 -19.08
C VAL A 138 5.62 -4.48 -20.09
N ASP A 139 5.71 -3.22 -19.63
CA ASP A 139 5.76 -2.06 -20.50
C ASP A 139 6.67 -0.96 -19.91
N PRO A 140 7.99 -1.07 -20.13
CA PRO A 140 8.95 -0.12 -19.59
C PRO A 140 8.79 1.29 -20.16
N VAL A 141 8.29 1.42 -21.38
CA VAL A 141 8.08 2.73 -22.03
C VAL A 141 6.92 3.45 -21.39
N ARG A 142 5.78 2.77 -21.20
CA ARG A 142 4.63 3.33 -20.49
C ARG A 142 5.00 3.70 -19.05
N TRP A 143 5.69 2.81 -18.35
CA TRP A 143 6.11 3.05 -16.97
C TRP A 143 7.00 4.29 -16.86
N ALA A 144 8.02 4.40 -17.73
CA ALA A 144 8.92 5.55 -17.75
C ALA A 144 8.20 6.86 -18.08
N ASN A 145 7.25 6.82 -19.03
CA ASN A 145 6.46 7.99 -19.42
C ASN A 145 5.55 8.45 -18.27
N VAL A 146 4.87 7.54 -17.59
CA VAL A 146 3.98 7.85 -16.47
C VAL A 146 4.76 8.45 -15.29
N VAL A 147 5.87 7.81 -14.92
CA VAL A 147 6.74 8.31 -13.84
C VAL A 147 7.38 9.64 -14.23
N GLY A 148 7.90 9.75 -15.45
CA GLY A 148 8.49 10.99 -15.96
C GLY A 148 7.50 12.16 -15.97
N ALA A 149 6.28 11.94 -16.43
CA ALA A 149 5.22 12.96 -16.42
C ALA A 149 4.83 13.39 -14.99
N PHE A 150 4.87 12.48 -14.02
CA PHE A 150 4.59 12.81 -12.63
C PHE A 150 5.72 13.62 -12.00
N VAL A 151 6.96 13.22 -12.22
CA VAL A 151 8.16 13.86 -11.62
C VAL A 151 8.42 15.24 -12.19
N SER A 152 7.96 15.53 -13.41
CA SER A 152 8.17 16.81 -14.12
C SER A 152 7.13 17.89 -13.77
N ARG A 153 6.17 17.59 -12.90
CA ARG A 153 5.15 18.56 -12.41
C ARG A 153 5.73 19.46 -11.32
#